data_10fc20f1c580fc581e5684842ec01946
#
_entry.id   10fc20f1c580fc581e5684842ec01946
#
_cell.length_a   1.000
_cell.length_b   1.000
_cell.length_c   1.000
_cell.angle_alpha   90.00
_cell.angle_beta   90.00
_cell.angle_gamma   90.00
#
_symmetry.space_group_name_H-M   'P 1'
#
loop_
_entity.id
_entity.type
_entity.pdbx_description
1 polymer ?
#
loop_
_entity_poly.entity_id
_entity_poly.type
_entity_poly.pdbx_seq_one_letter_code
_entity_poly.pdbx_strand_id
1 'polypeptide(L)'
;MDSSTLLYNQLKEAQPFFVLAGPNVIESEEHIMYMAKQIKAVTTKLGLPLVFKSSFDKANRTSSKSFRGPGLTEGLKILEKVKVTYDLPIVTDVHESSQCEAVGRVADIIQIPAFLCRQTDLLVAAAKTGKIVNIKKGQFCAPSVMTNSAEKVRLAGNQNVMVCERGTMFGYTNCPVVADITHALQQPAGKKLEGGGVASGGLRELIPCIARTAVAVGVDGLFMEVHDDPLSAPVDGPTQWPLRHFEELLEELVAIARVTKGKQQYKIDLTPFRE
;
A
#
# COMPACT_ATOMS: atom_id res chain seq x y z
N MET A 1 -20.08 10.85 -12.74
CA MET A 1 -19.20 10.17 -11.77
C MET A 1 -17.81 10.71 -12.00
N ASP A 2 -17.12 11.21 -10.99
CA ASP A 2 -15.76 11.72 -11.14
C ASP A 2 -14.75 10.59 -11.35
N SER A 3 -13.55 10.93 -11.85
CA SER A 3 -12.50 9.94 -12.17
C SER A 3 -12.02 9.14 -10.94
N SER A 4 -12.02 9.75 -9.76
CA SER A 4 -11.63 9.08 -8.52
C SER A 4 -12.63 8.01 -8.10
N THR A 5 -13.93 8.30 -8.22
CA THR A 5 -15.01 7.34 -7.94
C THR A 5 -15.01 6.19 -8.96
N LEU A 6 -14.73 6.48 -10.24
CA LEU A 6 -14.59 5.43 -11.26
C LEU A 6 -13.43 4.49 -10.91
N LEU A 7 -12.25 5.03 -10.62
CA LEU A 7 -11.10 4.22 -10.21
C LEU A 7 -11.39 3.43 -8.93
N TYR A 8 -12.00 4.06 -7.92
CA TYR A 8 -12.35 3.38 -6.68
C TYR A 8 -13.24 2.15 -6.91
N ASN A 9 -14.27 2.28 -7.76
CA ASN A 9 -15.16 1.17 -8.10
C ASN A 9 -14.43 0.09 -8.89
N GLN A 10 -13.56 0.46 -9.85
CA GLN A 10 -12.73 -0.50 -10.59
C GLN A 10 -11.83 -1.32 -9.65
N LEU A 11 -11.19 -0.66 -8.68
CA LEU A 11 -10.35 -1.35 -7.69
C LEU A 11 -11.18 -2.25 -6.77
N LYS A 12 -12.35 -1.78 -6.33
CA LYS A 12 -13.27 -2.57 -5.48
C LYS A 12 -13.78 -3.82 -6.19
N GLU A 13 -13.99 -3.75 -7.50
CA GLU A 13 -14.50 -4.86 -8.33
C GLU A 13 -13.38 -5.72 -8.93
N ALA A 14 -12.11 -5.37 -8.68
CA ALA A 14 -10.96 -6.05 -9.26
C ALA A 14 -10.93 -7.56 -8.92
N GLN A 15 -10.68 -8.36 -9.93
CA GLN A 15 -10.55 -9.81 -9.79
C GLN A 15 -9.19 -10.26 -10.29
N PRO A 16 -8.48 -11.12 -9.56
CA PRO A 16 -8.82 -11.59 -8.19
C PRO A 16 -8.52 -10.57 -7.10
N PHE A 17 -7.65 -9.60 -7.37
CA PHE A 17 -7.27 -8.48 -6.51
C PHE A 17 -6.54 -7.41 -7.33
N PHE A 18 -6.37 -6.20 -6.79
CA PHE A 18 -5.50 -5.17 -7.36
C PHE A 18 -4.17 -5.07 -6.61
N VAL A 19 -3.20 -4.40 -7.21
CA VAL A 19 -1.84 -4.27 -6.67
C VAL A 19 -1.47 -2.80 -6.52
N LEU A 20 -1.02 -2.41 -5.32
CA LEU A 20 -0.33 -1.15 -5.06
C LEU A 20 1.17 -1.47 -4.93
N ALA A 21 1.97 -1.24 -5.97
CA ALA A 21 3.37 -1.65 -5.99
C ALA A 21 4.32 -0.59 -6.55
N GLY A 22 5.54 -0.59 -6.03
CA GLY A 22 6.64 0.27 -6.45
C GLY A 22 7.72 0.38 -5.37
N PRO A 23 8.82 1.10 -5.64
CA PRO A 23 9.86 1.36 -4.66
C PRO A 23 9.34 2.09 -3.43
N ASN A 24 9.94 1.81 -2.29
CA ASN A 24 9.59 2.45 -1.01
C ASN A 24 9.60 3.98 -1.13
N VAL A 25 10.65 4.53 -1.72
CA VAL A 25 10.90 5.97 -1.90
C VAL A 25 11.49 6.23 -3.28
N ILE A 26 11.30 7.43 -3.80
CA ILE A 26 11.93 7.88 -5.03
C ILE A 26 13.43 8.08 -4.78
N GLU A 27 14.27 7.29 -5.43
CA GLU A 27 15.73 7.39 -5.37
C GLU A 27 16.27 8.29 -6.48
N SER A 28 15.80 8.06 -7.70
CA SER A 28 16.05 8.88 -8.88
C SER A 28 14.90 8.75 -9.88
N GLU A 29 14.79 9.71 -10.80
CA GLU A 29 13.81 9.62 -11.88
C GLU A 29 14.03 8.38 -12.75
N GLU A 30 15.27 8.10 -13.13
CA GLU A 30 15.63 6.96 -13.98
C GLU A 30 15.19 5.63 -13.33
N HIS A 31 15.51 5.44 -12.04
CA HIS A 31 15.12 4.25 -11.30
C HIS A 31 13.60 4.09 -11.22
N ILE A 32 12.88 5.16 -10.90
CA ILE A 32 11.42 5.11 -10.82
C ILE A 32 10.76 4.78 -12.16
N MET A 33 11.25 5.38 -13.26
CA MET A 33 10.74 5.08 -14.60
C MET A 33 11.01 3.62 -15.00
N TYR A 34 12.21 3.11 -14.70
CA TYR A 34 12.54 1.70 -14.90
C TYR A 34 11.62 0.78 -14.11
N MET A 35 11.46 1.01 -12.81
CA MET A 35 10.62 0.19 -11.94
C MET A 35 9.16 0.21 -12.37
N ALA A 36 8.60 1.36 -12.72
CA ALA A 36 7.23 1.48 -13.19
C ALA A 36 6.99 0.65 -14.46
N LYS A 37 7.93 0.70 -15.41
CA LYS A 37 7.88 -0.09 -16.65
C LYS A 37 7.85 -1.58 -16.37
N GLN A 38 8.75 -2.07 -15.51
CA GLN A 38 8.87 -3.50 -15.21
C GLN A 38 7.65 -4.02 -14.45
N ILE A 39 7.22 -3.30 -13.41
CA ILE A 39 6.05 -3.68 -12.61
C ILE A 39 4.77 -3.69 -13.47
N LYS A 40 4.60 -2.67 -14.34
CA LYS A 40 3.47 -2.64 -15.29
C LYS A 40 3.49 -3.84 -16.23
N ALA A 41 4.65 -4.21 -16.77
CA ALA A 41 4.75 -5.35 -17.67
C ALA A 41 4.27 -6.65 -17.00
N VAL A 42 4.70 -6.91 -15.77
CA VAL A 42 4.29 -8.09 -14.99
C VAL A 42 2.79 -8.07 -14.70
N THR A 43 2.27 -6.97 -14.16
CA THR A 43 0.84 -6.90 -13.78
C THR A 43 -0.08 -6.96 -14.99
N THR A 44 0.31 -6.37 -16.11
CA THR A 44 -0.42 -6.46 -17.38
C THR A 44 -0.48 -7.91 -17.89
N LYS A 45 0.66 -8.62 -17.87
CA LYS A 45 0.74 -10.04 -18.24
C LYS A 45 -0.22 -10.91 -17.42
N LEU A 46 -0.34 -10.61 -16.12
CA LEU A 46 -1.19 -11.35 -15.19
C LEU A 46 -2.65 -10.87 -15.15
N GLY A 47 -3.00 -9.81 -15.88
CA GLY A 47 -4.33 -9.20 -15.86
C GLY A 47 -4.71 -8.56 -14.54
N LEU A 48 -3.73 -8.10 -13.74
CA LEU A 48 -3.95 -7.46 -12.45
C LEU A 48 -3.97 -5.93 -12.58
N PRO A 49 -5.00 -5.25 -12.05
CA PRO A 49 -4.99 -3.79 -11.95
C PRO A 49 -3.84 -3.30 -11.07
N LEU A 50 -3.07 -2.34 -11.59
CA LEU A 50 -1.92 -1.75 -10.92
C LEU A 50 -2.17 -0.29 -10.58
N VAL A 51 -1.85 0.10 -9.36
CA VAL A 51 -1.60 1.50 -8.97
C VAL A 51 -0.12 1.60 -8.60
N PHE A 52 0.63 2.46 -9.27
CA PHE A 52 2.06 2.60 -8.99
C PHE A 52 2.28 3.39 -7.70
N LYS A 53 3.12 2.85 -6.82
CA LYS A 53 3.41 3.42 -5.50
C LYS A 53 4.86 3.86 -5.38
N SER A 54 5.08 5.11 -4.98
CA SER A 54 6.35 5.52 -4.36
C SER A 54 6.16 6.75 -3.49
N SER A 55 7.03 6.93 -2.48
CA SER A 55 6.98 8.10 -1.60
C SER A 55 7.96 9.17 -2.08
N PHE A 56 7.55 10.42 -2.03
CA PHE A 56 8.43 11.56 -2.31
C PHE A 56 9.30 11.93 -1.10
N ASP A 57 8.89 11.53 0.10
CA ASP A 57 9.62 11.76 1.36
C ASP A 57 9.33 10.63 2.37
N LYS A 58 10.29 10.36 3.22
CA LYS A 58 10.18 9.48 4.39
C LYS A 58 10.34 10.32 5.67
N ALA A 59 9.23 10.96 6.09
CA ALA A 59 9.22 11.93 7.18
C ALA A 59 9.43 11.33 8.58
N ASN A 60 9.28 10.00 8.75
CA ASN A 60 9.30 9.31 10.04
C ASN A 60 10.53 8.41 10.23
N ARG A 61 11.68 8.79 9.66
CA ARG A 61 12.92 8.01 9.81
C ARG A 61 13.43 8.02 11.25
N THR A 62 13.96 6.88 11.72
CA THR A 62 14.55 6.74 13.06
C THR A 62 15.81 7.60 13.22
N SER A 63 16.66 7.69 12.19
CA SER A 63 17.85 8.53 12.19
C SER A 63 17.63 9.78 11.34
N SER A 64 18.03 10.94 11.87
CA SER A 64 18.01 12.23 11.15
C SER A 64 18.93 12.27 9.91
N LYS A 65 19.90 11.35 9.84
CA LYS A 65 20.85 11.21 8.72
C LYS A 65 20.35 10.25 7.63
N SER A 66 19.19 9.62 7.81
CA SER A 66 18.66 8.66 6.84
C SER A 66 18.23 9.35 5.56
N PHE A 67 18.34 8.64 4.44
CA PHE A 67 17.81 9.10 3.15
C PHE A 67 16.29 9.31 3.25
N ARG A 68 15.80 10.42 2.72
CA ARG A 68 14.39 10.80 2.81
C ARG A 68 13.67 10.83 1.47
N GLY A 69 14.37 10.97 0.37
CA GLY A 69 13.81 11.16 -0.96
C GLY A 69 13.99 12.58 -1.50
N PRO A 70 13.46 12.90 -2.70
CA PRO A 70 13.66 14.18 -3.37
C PRO A 70 12.81 15.33 -2.79
N GLY A 71 11.89 15.04 -1.90
CA GLY A 71 10.93 16.01 -1.37
C GLY A 71 9.69 16.21 -2.27
N LEU A 72 8.74 17.02 -1.78
CA LEU A 72 7.40 17.15 -2.37
C LEU A 72 7.44 17.60 -3.83
N THR A 73 8.09 18.73 -4.11
CA THR A 73 8.01 19.36 -5.46
C THR A 73 8.62 18.48 -6.54
N GLU A 74 9.84 17.99 -6.32
CA GLU A 74 10.52 17.16 -7.30
C GLU A 74 9.90 15.75 -7.38
N GLY A 75 9.54 15.18 -6.24
CA GLY A 75 8.90 13.88 -6.21
C GLY A 75 7.56 13.85 -6.95
N LEU A 76 6.74 14.90 -6.83
CA LEU A 76 5.49 14.98 -7.59
C LEU A 76 5.70 15.09 -9.09
N LYS A 77 6.71 15.83 -9.56
CA LYS A 77 7.05 15.88 -11.01
C LYS A 77 7.42 14.49 -11.55
N ILE A 78 8.24 13.75 -10.80
CA ILE A 78 8.64 12.39 -11.18
C ILE A 78 7.42 11.46 -11.23
N LEU A 79 6.55 11.50 -10.23
CA LEU A 79 5.33 10.69 -10.21
C LEU A 79 4.35 11.05 -11.34
N GLU A 80 4.20 12.34 -11.65
CA GLU A 80 3.39 12.78 -12.78
C GLU A 80 3.96 12.26 -14.11
N LYS A 81 5.28 12.26 -14.27
CA LYS A 81 5.95 11.69 -15.44
C LYS A 81 5.66 10.19 -15.58
N VAL A 82 5.71 9.41 -14.48
CA VAL A 82 5.30 8.00 -14.49
C VAL A 82 3.86 7.85 -14.93
N LYS A 83 2.95 8.63 -14.34
CA LYS A 83 1.52 8.61 -14.63
C LYS A 83 1.25 8.80 -16.13
N VAL A 84 1.82 9.84 -16.71
CA VAL A 84 1.61 10.19 -18.12
C VAL A 84 2.30 9.20 -19.06
N THR A 85 3.55 8.81 -18.77
CA THR A 85 4.33 7.93 -19.65
C THR A 85 3.77 6.52 -19.73
N TYR A 86 3.32 6.01 -18.60
CA TYR A 86 2.87 4.61 -18.52
C TYR A 86 1.35 4.46 -18.36
N ASP A 87 0.59 5.55 -18.37
CA ASP A 87 -0.86 5.53 -18.14
C ASP A 87 -1.21 4.69 -16.89
N LEU A 88 -0.61 5.07 -15.76
CA LEU A 88 -0.77 4.39 -14.48
C LEU A 88 -1.38 5.33 -13.44
N PRO A 89 -2.38 4.91 -12.69
CA PRO A 89 -2.77 5.62 -11.48
C PRO A 89 -1.64 5.57 -10.45
N ILE A 90 -1.55 6.63 -9.64
CA ILE A 90 -0.47 6.86 -8.68
C ILE A 90 -1.00 6.86 -7.25
N VAL A 91 -0.27 6.21 -6.35
CA VAL A 91 -0.43 6.36 -4.91
C VAL A 91 0.86 6.85 -4.26
N THR A 92 0.76 7.89 -3.44
CA THR A 92 1.86 8.39 -2.60
C THR A 92 1.34 8.84 -1.24
N ASP A 93 2.22 8.87 -0.25
CA ASP A 93 1.85 9.24 1.12
C ASP A 93 2.00 10.75 1.38
N VAL A 94 1.18 11.28 2.29
CA VAL A 94 1.26 12.64 2.83
C VAL A 94 1.58 12.60 4.33
N HIS A 95 2.29 13.60 4.83
CA HIS A 95 2.71 13.67 6.22
C HIS A 95 2.12 14.87 6.96
N GLU A 96 1.67 15.88 6.21
CA GLU A 96 1.09 17.12 6.71
C GLU A 96 -0.13 17.52 5.87
N SER A 97 -1.09 18.18 6.50
CA SER A 97 -2.32 18.63 5.83
C SER A 97 -2.06 19.58 4.66
N SER A 98 -1.00 20.39 4.76
CA SER A 98 -0.57 21.34 3.72
C SER A 98 -0.12 20.66 2.41
N GLN A 99 0.29 19.39 2.45
CA GLN A 99 0.73 18.64 1.27
C GLN A 99 -0.43 18.09 0.46
N CYS A 100 -1.60 17.89 1.08
CA CYS A 100 -2.71 17.15 0.48
C CYS A 100 -3.19 17.75 -0.85
N GLU A 101 -3.30 19.08 -0.96
CA GLU A 101 -3.76 19.73 -2.18
C GLU A 101 -2.78 19.50 -3.34
N ALA A 102 -1.48 19.71 -3.12
CA ALA A 102 -0.46 19.51 -4.14
C ALA A 102 -0.38 18.05 -4.58
N VAL A 103 -0.40 17.11 -3.62
CA VAL A 103 -0.41 15.67 -3.89
C VAL A 103 -1.66 15.26 -4.66
N GLY A 104 -2.84 15.78 -4.31
CA GLY A 104 -4.10 15.48 -4.99
C GLY A 104 -4.18 15.94 -6.45
N ARG A 105 -3.30 16.83 -6.89
CA ARG A 105 -3.21 17.21 -8.32
C ARG A 105 -2.55 16.12 -9.17
N VAL A 106 -1.69 15.30 -8.59
CA VAL A 106 -0.91 14.26 -9.28
C VAL A 106 -1.42 12.86 -8.93
N ALA A 107 -1.51 12.55 -7.64
CA ALA A 107 -1.88 11.23 -7.17
C ALA A 107 -3.40 10.97 -7.31
N ASP A 108 -3.75 9.73 -7.60
CA ASP A 108 -5.13 9.23 -7.64
C ASP A 108 -5.56 8.67 -6.29
N ILE A 109 -4.59 8.20 -5.52
CA ILE A 109 -4.77 7.71 -4.15
C ILE A 109 -3.81 8.45 -3.23
N ILE A 110 -4.34 9.08 -2.19
CA ILE A 110 -3.56 9.68 -1.10
C ILE A 110 -3.46 8.66 0.03
N GLN A 111 -2.23 8.29 0.39
CA GLN A 111 -1.97 7.36 1.47
C GLN A 111 -1.69 8.10 2.78
N ILE A 112 -2.38 7.69 3.84
CA ILE A 112 -2.12 8.18 5.20
C ILE A 112 -1.20 7.17 5.90
N PRO A 113 0.00 7.59 6.36
CA PRO A 113 0.93 6.74 7.08
C PRO A 113 0.33 6.17 8.36
N ALA A 114 0.81 4.99 8.77
CA ALA A 114 0.25 4.25 9.90
C ALA A 114 0.29 5.05 11.22
N PHE A 115 1.35 5.79 11.48
CA PHE A 115 1.46 6.60 12.71
C PHE A 115 0.51 7.79 12.72
N LEU A 116 0.02 8.21 11.55
CA LEU A 116 -0.88 9.36 11.38
C LEU A 116 -2.33 8.92 11.12
N CYS A 117 -2.64 7.63 11.20
CA CYS A 117 -3.94 7.07 10.84
C CYS A 117 -5.15 7.62 11.64
N ARG A 118 -4.91 8.26 12.79
CA ARG A 118 -5.92 8.87 13.65
C ARG A 118 -5.97 10.40 13.57
N GLN A 119 -5.02 11.06 12.86
CA GLN A 119 -4.90 12.52 12.79
C GLN A 119 -6.06 13.12 12.00
N THR A 120 -7.01 13.72 12.71
CA THR A 120 -8.27 14.21 12.14
C THR A 120 -8.05 15.24 11.04
N ASP A 121 -7.20 16.24 11.27
CA ASP A 121 -6.98 17.33 10.31
C ASP A 121 -6.32 16.81 9.03
N LEU A 122 -5.42 15.84 9.12
CA LEU A 122 -4.79 15.22 7.96
C LEU A 122 -5.81 14.39 7.16
N LEU A 123 -6.64 13.58 7.83
CA LEU A 123 -7.69 12.79 7.20
C LEU A 123 -8.71 13.67 6.47
N VAL A 124 -9.13 14.75 7.12
CA VAL A 124 -10.07 15.73 6.53
C VAL A 124 -9.43 16.46 5.36
N ALA A 125 -8.18 16.89 5.46
CA ALA A 125 -7.46 17.54 4.36
C ALA A 125 -7.32 16.60 3.14
N ALA A 126 -6.96 15.34 3.37
CA ALA A 126 -6.90 14.33 2.31
C ALA A 126 -8.30 14.10 1.68
N ALA A 127 -9.34 13.97 2.49
CA ALA A 127 -10.72 13.80 2.01
C ALA A 127 -11.18 14.95 1.09
N LYS A 128 -10.87 16.19 1.46
CA LYS A 128 -11.24 17.40 0.70
C LYS A 128 -10.63 17.47 -0.71
N THR A 129 -9.59 16.69 -0.99
CA THR A 129 -9.03 16.60 -2.35
C THR A 129 -9.95 15.88 -3.34
N GLY A 130 -10.94 15.12 -2.85
CA GLY A 130 -11.80 14.25 -3.67
C GLY A 130 -11.09 12.99 -4.20
N LYS A 131 -9.82 12.77 -3.85
CA LYS A 131 -9.05 11.58 -4.25
C LYS A 131 -9.37 10.39 -3.34
N ILE A 132 -9.07 9.18 -3.80
CA ILE A 132 -9.18 7.99 -2.95
C ILE A 132 -8.24 8.16 -1.76
N VAL A 133 -8.71 7.85 -0.55
CA VAL A 133 -7.88 7.90 0.67
C VAL A 133 -7.60 6.49 1.15
N ASN A 134 -6.33 6.08 1.15
CA ASN A 134 -5.87 4.80 1.69
C ASN A 134 -5.25 5.01 3.06
N ILE A 135 -5.87 4.49 4.12
CA ILE A 135 -5.41 4.69 5.50
C ILE A 135 -4.66 3.46 5.98
N LYS A 136 -3.35 3.57 6.19
CA LYS A 136 -2.56 2.48 6.79
C LYS A 136 -2.88 2.37 8.29
N LYS A 137 -3.28 1.19 8.73
CA LYS A 137 -3.58 0.95 10.14
C LYS A 137 -2.31 1.07 10.99
N GLY A 138 -2.37 1.83 12.07
CA GLY A 138 -1.32 1.85 13.08
C GLY A 138 -1.20 0.48 13.76
N GLN A 139 0.03 0.01 14.01
CA GLN A 139 0.27 -1.28 14.67
C GLN A 139 -0.31 -1.32 16.09
N PHE A 140 -0.41 -0.15 16.72
CA PHE A 140 -0.97 0.06 18.06
C PHE A 140 -2.51 0.19 18.08
N CYS A 141 -3.16 0.17 16.92
CA CYS A 141 -4.62 0.32 16.81
C CYS A 141 -5.30 -1.03 16.68
N ALA A 142 -6.38 -1.23 17.44
CA ALA A 142 -7.33 -2.30 17.14
C ALA A 142 -8.04 -2.05 15.80
N PRO A 143 -8.47 -3.07 15.06
CA PRO A 143 -9.16 -2.91 13.77
C PRO A 143 -10.38 -2.00 13.85
N SER A 144 -11.16 -2.07 14.93
CA SER A 144 -12.33 -1.21 15.17
C SER A 144 -12.02 0.30 15.15
N VAL A 145 -10.78 0.69 15.50
CA VAL A 145 -10.33 2.08 15.44
C VAL A 145 -10.31 2.59 14.00
N MET A 146 -10.06 1.73 13.03
CA MET A 146 -10.01 2.11 11.62
C MET A 146 -11.38 2.46 11.06
N THR A 147 -12.45 1.90 11.61
CA THR A 147 -13.82 2.33 11.30
C THR A 147 -13.99 3.82 11.56
N ASN A 148 -13.53 4.31 12.72
CA ASN A 148 -13.61 5.71 13.07
C ASN A 148 -12.71 6.58 12.17
N SER A 149 -11.54 6.10 11.77
CA SER A 149 -10.66 6.82 10.85
C SER A 149 -11.29 6.94 9.46
N ALA A 150 -11.88 5.88 8.94
CA ALA A 150 -12.61 5.89 7.67
C ALA A 150 -13.85 6.80 7.74
N GLU A 151 -14.56 6.81 8.88
CA GLU A 151 -15.74 7.64 9.09
C GLU A 151 -15.39 9.14 9.05
N LYS A 152 -14.23 9.55 9.58
CA LYS A 152 -13.75 10.94 9.45
C LYS A 152 -13.63 11.38 7.99
N VAL A 153 -13.15 10.50 7.11
CA VAL A 153 -13.05 10.76 5.68
C VAL A 153 -14.44 10.87 5.05
N ARG A 154 -15.36 9.98 5.41
CA ARG A 154 -16.74 9.99 4.89
C ARG A 154 -17.52 11.21 5.35
N LEU A 155 -17.41 11.59 6.61
CA LEU A 155 -18.05 12.81 7.16
C LEU A 155 -17.49 14.09 6.54
N ALA A 156 -16.25 14.08 6.06
CA ALA A 156 -15.69 15.18 5.27
C ALA A 156 -16.18 15.21 3.81
N GLY A 157 -17.12 14.32 3.43
CA GLY A 157 -17.77 14.30 2.12
C GLY A 157 -17.13 13.35 1.09
N ASN A 158 -16.14 12.54 1.47
CA ASN A 158 -15.45 11.63 0.55
C ASN A 158 -15.74 10.16 0.90
N GLN A 159 -16.46 9.46 0.02
CA GLN A 159 -16.82 8.05 0.21
C GLN A 159 -15.72 7.07 -0.27
N ASN A 160 -14.74 7.56 -1.02
CA ASN A 160 -13.69 6.74 -1.63
C ASN A 160 -12.55 6.49 -0.63
N VAL A 161 -12.80 5.64 0.37
CA VAL A 161 -11.83 5.30 1.42
C VAL A 161 -11.50 3.82 1.43
N MET A 162 -10.22 3.51 1.57
CA MET A 162 -9.67 2.17 1.74
C MET A 162 -8.90 2.10 3.06
N VAL A 163 -8.78 0.92 3.62
CA VAL A 163 -7.98 0.66 4.82
C VAL A 163 -6.90 -0.37 4.49
N CYS A 164 -5.66 -0.05 4.85
CA CYS A 164 -4.51 -0.91 4.63
C CYS A 164 -4.09 -1.55 5.96
N GLU A 165 -4.29 -2.86 6.08
CA GLU A 165 -3.86 -3.69 7.20
C GLU A 165 -2.35 -4.00 7.08
N ARG A 166 -1.67 -4.09 8.19
CA ARG A 166 -0.23 -4.37 8.22
C ARG A 166 0.17 -5.30 9.38
N GLY A 167 -0.43 -6.49 9.44
CA GLY A 167 0.05 -7.61 10.25
C GLY A 167 -0.69 -7.92 11.53
N THR A 168 -1.85 -7.34 11.82
CA THR A 168 -2.58 -7.63 13.05
C THR A 168 -3.97 -8.22 12.88
N MET A 169 -4.77 -7.81 11.89
CA MET A 169 -6.07 -8.44 11.59
C MET A 169 -6.60 -8.02 10.21
N PHE A 170 -7.30 -8.93 9.55
CA PHE A 170 -7.92 -8.74 8.25
C PHE A 170 -9.41 -8.44 8.38
N GLY A 171 -9.82 -7.34 7.79
CA GLY A 171 -11.14 -6.96 7.35
C GLY A 171 -12.30 -6.98 8.34
N TYR A 172 -12.82 -5.79 8.71
CA TYR A 172 -14.19 -5.58 9.24
C TYR A 172 -14.64 -4.13 9.00
N THR A 173 -14.45 -3.57 7.81
CA THR A 173 -14.52 -2.11 7.67
C THR A 173 -15.53 -1.60 6.64
N ASN A 174 -16.37 -2.42 6.02
CA ASN A 174 -17.30 -2.00 4.95
C ASN A 174 -16.65 -1.13 3.85
N CYS A 175 -15.35 -1.32 3.60
CA CYS A 175 -14.57 -0.66 2.56
C CYS A 175 -13.52 -1.66 2.02
N PRO A 176 -12.94 -1.42 0.83
CA PRO A 176 -11.86 -2.26 0.32
C PRO A 176 -10.70 -2.37 1.31
N VAL A 177 -10.21 -3.58 1.51
CA VAL A 177 -9.10 -3.89 2.40
C VAL A 177 -7.86 -4.22 1.59
N VAL A 178 -6.80 -3.47 1.82
CA VAL A 178 -5.47 -3.72 1.25
C VAL A 178 -4.58 -4.36 2.32
N ALA A 179 -3.93 -5.46 1.98
CA ALA A 179 -2.91 -6.05 2.86
C ALA A 179 -1.53 -5.52 2.51
N ASP A 180 -0.86 -4.91 3.48
CA ASP A 180 0.55 -4.53 3.39
C ASP A 180 1.41 -5.73 3.76
N ILE A 181 1.80 -6.50 2.76
CA ILE A 181 2.60 -7.72 2.94
C ILE A 181 4.10 -7.45 3.14
N THR A 182 4.52 -6.20 2.98
CA THR A 182 5.90 -5.75 3.19
C THR A 182 6.14 -5.34 4.64
N HIS A 183 5.35 -4.37 5.13
CA HIS A 183 5.58 -3.79 6.45
C HIS A 183 5.00 -4.60 7.60
N ALA A 184 4.19 -5.62 7.32
CA ALA A 184 3.82 -6.63 8.30
C ALA A 184 5.05 -7.34 8.92
N LEU A 185 6.16 -7.36 8.18
CA LEU A 185 7.40 -8.05 8.54
C LEU A 185 8.56 -7.09 8.87
N GLN A 186 8.30 -5.79 8.93
CA GLN A 186 9.30 -4.78 9.29
C GLN A 186 9.68 -4.89 10.77
N GLN A 187 10.98 -4.86 11.04
CA GLN A 187 11.55 -4.82 12.39
C GLN A 187 12.17 -3.44 12.64
N PRO A 188 11.46 -2.51 13.30
CA PRO A 188 12.01 -1.20 13.62
C PRO A 188 13.30 -1.33 14.43
N ALA A 189 14.34 -0.56 14.06
CA ALA A 189 15.66 -0.58 14.69
C ALA A 189 16.36 -1.97 14.72
N GLY A 190 15.96 -2.89 13.87
CA GLY A 190 16.46 -4.28 13.85
C GLY A 190 17.90 -4.43 13.38
N LYS A 191 18.53 -3.39 12.79
CA LYS A 191 19.92 -3.44 12.27
C LYS A 191 20.73 -2.28 12.81
N LYS A 192 21.86 -2.59 13.45
CA LYS A 192 22.89 -1.60 13.81
C LYS A 192 23.71 -1.23 12.58
N LEU A 193 23.99 0.04 12.39
CA LEU A 193 24.84 0.53 11.29
C LEU A 193 26.28 0.68 11.74
N GLU A 194 27.23 0.37 10.85
CA GLU A 194 28.64 0.71 11.03
C GLU A 194 28.77 2.25 11.07
N GLY A 195 29.37 2.78 12.13
CA GLY A 195 29.46 4.23 12.36
C GLY A 195 28.37 4.80 13.27
N GLY A 196 27.51 3.98 13.85
CA GLY A 196 26.49 4.34 14.83
C GLY A 196 25.13 4.64 14.20
N GLY A 197 24.08 4.38 14.97
CA GLY A 197 22.70 4.50 14.55
C GLY A 197 22.07 3.13 14.27
N VAL A 198 20.77 3.15 13.93
CA VAL A 198 19.98 1.95 13.63
C VAL A 198 19.18 2.14 12.36
N ALA A 199 18.99 1.05 11.62
CA ALA A 199 18.10 0.99 10.48
C ALA A 199 16.98 -0.03 10.72
N SER A 200 15.93 0.05 9.93
CA SER A 200 14.88 -0.97 9.92
C SER A 200 15.47 -2.30 9.44
N GLY A 201 15.22 -3.35 10.20
CA GLY A 201 15.35 -4.72 9.76
C GLY A 201 14.04 -5.24 9.16
N GLY A 202 14.04 -6.49 8.72
CA GLY A 202 12.83 -7.15 8.23
C GLY A 202 13.07 -8.62 7.91
N LEU A 203 11.98 -9.36 7.82
CA LEU A 203 11.94 -10.79 7.52
C LEU A 203 11.37 -11.01 6.12
N ARG A 204 12.09 -10.51 5.09
CA ARG A 204 11.66 -10.58 3.68
C ARG A 204 11.27 -11.98 3.24
N GLU A 205 11.96 -12.99 3.73
CA GLU A 205 11.72 -14.40 3.43
C GLU A 205 10.32 -14.89 3.84
N LEU A 206 9.66 -14.17 4.75
CA LEU A 206 8.30 -14.49 5.19
C LEU A 206 7.22 -13.75 4.40
N ILE A 207 7.57 -12.85 3.48
CA ILE A 207 6.59 -12.14 2.64
C ILE A 207 5.66 -13.11 1.90
N PRO A 208 6.12 -14.20 1.27
CA PRO A 208 5.22 -15.15 0.63
C PRO A 208 4.21 -15.77 1.60
N CYS A 209 4.59 -16.04 2.85
CA CYS A 209 3.68 -16.58 3.86
C CYS A 209 2.55 -15.61 4.20
N ILE A 210 2.89 -14.35 4.47
CA ILE A 210 1.90 -13.30 4.78
C ILE A 210 1.01 -13.02 3.55
N ALA A 211 1.61 -12.97 2.35
CA ALA A 211 0.89 -12.72 1.11
C ALA A 211 -0.15 -13.82 0.83
N ARG A 212 0.23 -15.09 0.96
CA ARG A 212 -0.69 -16.24 0.81
C ARG A 212 -1.84 -16.16 1.81
N THR A 213 -1.55 -15.85 3.07
CA THR A 213 -2.56 -15.69 4.11
C THR A 213 -3.54 -14.57 3.78
N ALA A 214 -3.02 -13.40 3.38
CA ALA A 214 -3.84 -12.24 3.02
C ALA A 214 -4.78 -12.55 1.84
N VAL A 215 -4.27 -13.19 0.80
CA VAL A 215 -5.06 -13.56 -0.38
C VAL A 215 -6.07 -14.66 -0.04
N ALA A 216 -5.68 -15.64 0.79
CA ALA A 216 -6.57 -16.73 1.20
C ALA A 216 -7.79 -16.25 2.01
N VAL A 217 -7.65 -15.21 2.83
CA VAL A 217 -8.77 -14.59 3.55
C VAL A 217 -9.60 -13.62 2.70
N GLY A 218 -9.15 -13.31 1.46
CA GLY A 218 -9.94 -12.57 0.47
C GLY A 218 -9.80 -11.06 0.51
N VAL A 219 -8.59 -10.53 0.75
CA VAL A 219 -8.34 -9.07 0.63
C VAL A 219 -8.62 -8.56 -0.78
N ASP A 220 -8.98 -7.27 -0.89
CA ASP A 220 -9.29 -6.63 -2.16
C ASP A 220 -8.04 -6.18 -2.91
N GLY A 221 -6.96 -5.91 -2.19
CA GLY A 221 -5.70 -5.50 -2.77
C GLY A 221 -4.48 -5.90 -1.95
N LEU A 222 -3.31 -5.87 -2.61
CA LEU A 222 -2.02 -6.07 -2.00
C LEU A 222 -1.18 -4.79 -2.12
N PHE A 223 -0.53 -4.42 -1.04
CA PHE A 223 0.50 -3.40 -1.02
C PHE A 223 1.86 -4.08 -0.90
N MET A 224 2.76 -3.78 -1.84
CA MET A 224 4.11 -4.34 -1.90
C MET A 224 5.13 -3.26 -2.23
N GLU A 225 6.19 -3.18 -1.45
CA GLU A 225 7.39 -2.45 -1.83
C GLU A 225 8.33 -3.38 -2.59
N VAL A 226 8.66 -2.98 -3.82
CA VAL A 226 9.44 -3.79 -4.76
C VAL A 226 10.64 -3.00 -5.25
N HIS A 227 11.80 -3.64 -5.30
CA HIS A 227 13.06 -3.04 -5.73
C HIS A 227 13.86 -4.00 -6.60
N ASP A 228 14.57 -3.50 -7.59
CA ASP A 228 15.43 -4.30 -8.46
C ASP A 228 16.68 -4.83 -7.74
N ASP A 229 17.25 -4.03 -6.83
CA ASP A 229 18.33 -4.43 -5.91
C ASP A 229 18.04 -4.03 -4.46
N PRO A 230 17.25 -4.82 -3.71
CA PRO A 230 16.88 -4.49 -2.33
C PRO A 230 18.07 -4.35 -1.36
N LEU A 231 19.25 -4.85 -1.71
CA LEU A 231 20.42 -4.72 -0.84
C LEU A 231 21.04 -3.33 -0.93
N SER A 232 20.90 -2.65 -2.08
CA SER A 232 21.36 -1.27 -2.28
C SER A 232 20.29 -0.23 -1.94
N ALA A 233 19.06 -0.64 -1.69
CA ALA A 233 17.96 0.28 -1.41
C ALA A 233 18.25 1.17 -0.19
N PRO A 234 18.14 2.51 -0.30
CA PRO A 234 18.49 3.45 0.77
C PRO A 234 17.49 3.44 1.92
N VAL A 235 16.31 2.85 1.72
CA VAL A 235 15.23 2.80 2.71
C VAL A 235 14.61 1.41 2.72
N ASP A 236 14.47 0.84 3.92
CA ASP A 236 13.76 -0.42 4.21
C ASP A 236 14.14 -1.60 3.28
N GLY A 237 15.38 -1.61 2.79
CA GLY A 237 15.90 -2.68 1.93
C GLY A 237 15.58 -4.09 2.45
N PRO A 238 15.70 -4.39 3.77
CA PRO A 238 15.38 -5.71 4.32
C PRO A 238 13.93 -6.19 4.13
N THR A 239 12.98 -5.29 3.84
CA THR A 239 11.57 -5.65 3.62
C THR A 239 11.11 -5.47 2.18
N GLN A 240 11.88 -4.82 1.31
CA GLN A 240 11.50 -4.69 -0.10
C GLN A 240 11.63 -6.04 -0.82
N TRP A 241 10.62 -6.37 -1.63
CA TRP A 241 10.61 -7.60 -2.41
C TRP A 241 11.48 -7.46 -3.67
N PRO A 242 12.33 -8.45 -4.03
CA PRO A 242 13.14 -8.40 -5.25
C PRO A 242 12.26 -8.43 -6.51
N LEU A 243 12.47 -7.48 -7.42
CA LEU A 243 11.72 -7.39 -8.68
C LEU A 243 11.76 -8.69 -9.49
N ARG A 244 12.91 -9.37 -9.51
CA ARG A 244 13.10 -10.66 -10.23
C ARG A 244 12.17 -11.79 -9.77
N HIS A 245 11.63 -11.72 -8.54
CA HIS A 245 10.70 -12.69 -7.97
C HIS A 245 9.27 -12.17 -7.89
N PHE A 246 9.00 -10.99 -8.45
CA PHE A 246 7.69 -10.33 -8.34
C PHE A 246 6.62 -11.07 -9.14
N GLU A 247 6.96 -11.47 -10.36
CA GLU A 247 6.02 -12.20 -11.25
C GLU A 247 5.66 -13.56 -10.65
N GLU A 248 6.64 -14.36 -10.27
CA GLU A 248 6.45 -15.68 -9.68
C GLU A 248 5.54 -15.64 -8.45
N LEU A 249 5.79 -14.68 -7.55
CA LEU A 249 4.95 -14.52 -6.36
C LEU A 249 3.51 -14.15 -6.74
N LEU A 250 3.30 -13.23 -7.66
CA LEU A 250 1.95 -12.83 -8.07
C LEU A 250 1.19 -13.95 -8.79
N GLU A 251 1.86 -14.75 -9.61
CA GLU A 251 1.25 -15.94 -10.24
C GLU A 251 0.72 -16.92 -9.20
N GLU A 252 1.50 -17.21 -8.18
CA GLU A 252 1.08 -18.05 -7.05
C GLU A 252 -0.13 -17.47 -6.32
N LEU A 253 -0.10 -16.17 -6.00
CA LEU A 253 -1.18 -15.48 -5.30
C LEU A 253 -2.48 -15.45 -6.11
N VAL A 254 -2.40 -15.28 -7.42
CA VAL A 254 -3.54 -15.37 -8.33
C VAL A 254 -4.16 -16.78 -8.28
N ALA A 255 -3.34 -17.83 -8.27
CA ALA A 255 -3.83 -19.20 -8.19
C ALA A 255 -4.58 -19.46 -6.86
N ILE A 256 -4.05 -18.98 -5.74
CA ILE A 256 -4.72 -19.08 -4.44
C ILE A 256 -6.04 -18.30 -4.43
N ALA A 257 -6.05 -17.07 -4.94
CA ALA A 257 -7.25 -16.24 -5.00
C ALA A 257 -8.37 -16.88 -5.80
N ARG A 258 -8.06 -17.53 -6.92
CA ARG A 258 -9.04 -18.27 -7.75
C ARG A 258 -9.72 -19.40 -6.97
N VAL A 259 -9.03 -20.00 -6.02
CA VAL A 259 -9.58 -21.08 -5.19
C VAL A 259 -10.41 -20.54 -4.02
N THR A 260 -10.05 -19.39 -3.46
CA THR A 260 -10.60 -18.89 -2.20
C THR A 260 -11.61 -17.77 -2.35
N LYS A 261 -11.39 -16.84 -3.29
CA LYS A 261 -12.25 -15.66 -3.47
C LYS A 261 -13.61 -16.03 -4.06
N GLY A 262 -14.67 -15.48 -3.52
CA GLY A 262 -16.05 -15.75 -3.98
C GLY A 262 -16.68 -17.00 -3.40
N LYS A 263 -15.99 -17.78 -2.55
CA LYS A 263 -16.63 -18.88 -1.83
C LYS A 263 -17.63 -18.32 -0.82
N GLN A 264 -18.82 -18.93 -0.80
CA GLN A 264 -19.82 -18.60 0.22
C GLN A 264 -19.30 -18.96 1.61
N GLN A 265 -19.62 -18.13 2.58
CA GLN A 265 -19.38 -18.45 3.98
C GLN A 265 -20.17 -19.71 4.33
N TYR A 266 -19.52 -20.61 5.07
CA TYR A 266 -20.22 -21.78 5.59
C TYR A 266 -21.37 -21.33 6.51
N LYS A 267 -22.59 -21.84 6.25
CA LYS A 267 -23.65 -21.81 7.25
C LYS A 267 -23.28 -22.82 8.31
N ILE A 268 -22.83 -22.33 9.45
CA ILE A 268 -22.47 -23.21 10.56
C ILE A 268 -23.77 -23.73 11.18
N ASP A 269 -23.98 -25.03 11.08
CA ASP A 269 -25.04 -25.71 11.82
C ASP A 269 -24.51 -26.02 13.24
N LEU A 270 -25.11 -25.38 14.22
CA LEU A 270 -24.78 -25.57 15.64
C LEU A 270 -25.67 -26.63 16.32
N THR A 271 -26.49 -27.36 15.55
CA THR A 271 -27.27 -28.48 16.08
C THR A 271 -26.30 -29.54 16.63
N PRO A 272 -26.49 -30.02 17.89
CA PRO A 272 -25.63 -31.07 18.43
C PRO A 272 -25.65 -32.31 17.54
N PHE A 273 -24.47 -32.76 17.13
CA PHE A 273 -24.33 -34.03 16.45
C PHE A 273 -24.79 -35.15 17.39
N ARG A 274 -25.83 -35.88 17.00
CA ARG A 274 -26.31 -37.07 17.70
C ARG A 274 -26.12 -38.24 16.72
N GLU A 275 -25.38 -39.26 17.18
CA GLU A 275 -25.30 -40.55 16.50
C GLU A 275 -26.65 -41.28 16.51
#